data_10666a818508671784a9bafd67487a93
#
_entry.id   10666a818508671784a9bafd67487a93
#
_cell.length_a   1.000
_cell.length_b   1.000
_cell.length_c   1.000
_cell.angle_alpha   90.00
_cell.angle_beta   90.00
_cell.angle_gamma   90.00
#
_symmetry.space_group_name_H-M   'P 1'
#
loop_
_entity.id
_entity.type
_entity.pdbx_description
1 polymer ?
#
loop_
_entity_poly.entity_id
_entity_poly.type
_entity_poly.pdbx_seq_one_letter_code
_entity_poly.pdbx_strand_id
1 'polypeptide(L)'
;MSRHLKAYLLVVAVLIISALGFFSADAQQNGPRGQASGVNSLTQNFLAQHEIGRRFQIEPADLPPPKTGPIVTDRSLIVPYSGQVPQVPPGFTATPFATGLVNPRRLLVLPNGDVLVAEQSAGYLTLLRDDGSGHATWIDRHVEDLNKPYGLAWRDNHVLVADQDGIWSVPHNLGALRAGSSETKRVDQVPPDERKPTPGAYGAQMITKKGVFGIVQGHQNRHLVIDPKTGALFVGVGSSGNLGVEPEPKATIQRFNADGSNQTTFASGTRNPTALAFNPESGDLYALVQERDGLGDGL
;
A
#
# COMPACT_ATOMS: atom_id res chain seq x y z
N MET A 1 -9.58 9.13 24.70
CA MET A 1 -8.61 9.24 23.58
C MET A 1 -9.39 9.66 22.34
N SER A 2 -8.93 10.67 21.59
CA SER A 2 -9.66 11.22 20.44
C SER A 2 -9.72 10.19 19.30
N ARG A 3 -10.81 10.22 18.51
CA ARG A 3 -11.02 9.34 17.33
C ARG A 3 -9.84 9.40 16.33
N HIS A 4 -9.10 10.50 16.29
CA HIS A 4 -7.95 10.69 15.41
C HIS A 4 -6.73 9.84 15.81
N LEU A 5 -6.53 9.55 17.10
CA LEU A 5 -5.40 8.74 17.56
C LEU A 5 -5.58 7.25 17.18
N LYS A 6 -6.85 6.75 17.15
CA LYS A 6 -7.14 5.38 16.72
C LYS A 6 -6.84 5.16 15.21
N ALA A 7 -7.08 6.16 14.37
CA ALA A 7 -6.80 6.06 12.94
C ALA A 7 -5.29 5.98 12.65
N TYR A 8 -4.46 6.74 13.39
CA TYR A 8 -3.00 6.67 13.26
C TYR A 8 -2.44 5.31 13.66
N LEU A 9 -3.00 4.67 14.69
CA LEU A 9 -2.57 3.33 15.12
C LEU A 9 -2.89 2.25 14.07
N LEU A 10 -4.01 2.36 13.37
CA LEU A 10 -4.40 1.41 12.32
C LEU A 10 -3.45 1.47 11.11
N VAL A 11 -3.06 2.66 10.69
CA VAL A 11 -2.14 2.87 9.56
C VAL A 11 -0.74 2.31 9.88
N VAL A 12 -0.25 2.49 11.10
CA VAL A 12 1.05 1.97 11.53
C VAL A 12 1.04 0.44 11.61
N ALA A 13 -0.04 -0.17 12.11
CA ALA A 13 -0.14 -1.63 12.21
C ALA A 13 -0.16 -2.33 10.83
N VAL A 14 -0.81 -1.74 9.83
CA VAL A 14 -0.89 -2.32 8.48
C VAL A 14 0.42 -2.13 7.69
N LEU A 15 1.16 -1.05 7.90
CA LEU A 15 2.49 -0.86 7.31
C LEU A 15 3.52 -1.86 7.86
N ILE A 16 3.40 -2.26 9.14
CA ILE A 16 4.26 -3.27 9.76
C ILE A 16 3.96 -4.67 9.19
N ILE A 17 2.71 -5.00 8.86
CA ILE A 17 2.34 -6.32 8.30
C ILE A 17 2.93 -6.51 6.89
N SER A 18 3.00 -5.48 6.07
CA SER A 18 3.62 -5.58 4.74
C SER A 18 5.15 -5.69 4.80
N ALA A 19 5.79 -5.19 5.86
CA ALA A 19 7.24 -5.30 6.06
C ALA A 19 7.65 -6.63 6.75
N LEU A 20 6.81 -7.18 7.64
CA LEU A 20 7.11 -8.42 8.36
C LEU A 20 6.80 -9.70 7.58
N GLY A 21 6.04 -9.64 6.49
CA GLY A 21 5.82 -10.77 5.59
C GLY A 21 7.07 -11.24 4.83
N PHE A 22 8.19 -10.53 4.93
CA PHE A 22 9.45 -10.87 4.25
C PHE A 22 10.46 -11.64 5.10
N PHE A 23 10.23 -11.85 6.40
CA PHE A 23 11.25 -12.38 7.30
C PHE A 23 10.99 -13.76 7.91
N SER A 24 10.01 -14.53 7.49
CA SER A 24 9.77 -15.87 8.06
C SER A 24 9.85 -17.03 7.06
N ALA A 25 10.72 -16.95 6.08
CA ALA A 25 10.92 -18.01 5.12
C ALA A 25 12.35 -18.56 5.08
N ASP A 26 13.03 -18.60 6.24
CA ASP A 26 14.22 -19.43 6.38
C ASP A 26 13.95 -20.57 7.36
N ALA A 27 13.76 -21.69 6.83
CA ALA A 27 14.03 -23.05 7.29
C ALA A 27 12.90 -24.02 6.94
N GLN A 28 13.02 -24.70 5.86
CA GLN A 28 12.81 -26.16 5.83
C GLN A 28 13.03 -26.74 4.45
N GLN A 29 14.24 -27.15 4.19
CA GLN A 29 14.47 -28.33 3.37
C GLN A 29 15.25 -29.34 4.22
N ASN A 30 14.53 -30.41 4.55
CA ASN A 30 15.04 -31.76 4.92
C ASN A 30 15.99 -31.89 6.10
N GLY A 31 15.42 -32.07 7.30
CA GLY A 31 16.03 -32.67 8.48
C GLY A 31 14.97 -33.11 9.49
N PRO A 32 15.23 -34.13 10.35
CA PRO A 32 14.21 -34.67 11.24
C PRO A 32 13.75 -33.64 12.27
N ARG A 33 12.45 -33.68 12.58
CA ARG A 33 11.77 -32.80 13.55
C ARG A 33 12.55 -32.68 14.87
N GLY A 34 13.34 -31.63 14.97
CA GLY A 34 13.95 -31.16 16.22
C GLY A 34 13.19 -29.94 16.72
N GLN A 35 12.92 -29.93 18.00
CA GLN A 35 12.07 -29.03 18.78
C GLN A 35 12.20 -27.53 18.45
N ALA A 36 11.08 -26.86 18.49
CA ALA A 36 10.83 -25.43 18.24
C ALA A 36 11.49 -24.42 19.23
N SER A 37 12.71 -24.72 19.74
CA SER A 37 13.42 -23.83 20.67
C SER A 37 14.25 -22.70 20.00
N GLY A 38 14.52 -22.79 18.69
CA GLY A 38 15.34 -21.81 17.99
C GLY A 38 14.60 -20.53 17.56
N VAL A 39 13.29 -20.61 17.33
CA VAL A 39 12.48 -19.48 16.86
C VAL A 39 12.30 -18.43 17.96
N ASN A 40 12.20 -18.84 19.21
CA ASN A 40 12.01 -17.92 20.34
C ASN A 40 13.24 -17.02 20.63
N SER A 41 14.45 -17.50 20.38
CA SER A 41 15.65 -16.72 20.66
C SER A 41 15.93 -15.64 19.60
N LEU A 42 15.69 -15.94 18.33
CA LEU A 42 15.83 -14.97 17.24
C LEU A 42 14.77 -13.88 17.35
N THR A 43 13.54 -14.24 17.68
CA THR A 43 12.43 -13.28 17.85
C THR A 43 12.61 -12.40 19.09
N GLN A 44 13.10 -12.95 20.20
CA GLN A 44 13.42 -12.16 21.39
C GLN A 44 14.58 -11.20 21.14
N ASN A 45 15.61 -11.63 20.43
CA ASN A 45 16.72 -10.75 20.04
C ASN A 45 16.28 -9.64 19.09
N PHE A 46 15.39 -9.94 18.15
CA PHE A 46 14.83 -8.95 17.24
C PHE A 46 14.03 -7.88 17.99
N LEU A 47 13.13 -8.27 18.88
CA LEU A 47 12.33 -7.32 19.68
C LEU A 47 13.19 -6.52 20.67
N ALA A 48 14.23 -7.13 21.24
CA ALA A 48 15.16 -6.43 22.13
C ALA A 48 16.03 -5.38 21.41
N GLN A 49 16.27 -5.57 20.11
CA GLN A 49 17.02 -4.62 19.28
C GLN A 49 16.16 -3.46 18.75
N HIS A 50 14.82 -3.59 18.78
CA HIS A 50 13.88 -2.60 18.24
C HIS A 50 13.16 -1.84 19.34
N GLU A 51 13.93 -1.14 20.16
CA GLU A 51 13.39 -0.24 21.17
C GLU A 51 12.65 0.92 20.51
N ILE A 52 11.40 1.18 20.94
CA ILE A 52 10.60 2.30 20.42
C ILE A 52 11.31 3.62 20.70
N GLY A 53 11.55 4.40 19.67
CA GLY A 53 12.23 5.70 19.76
C GLY A 53 13.76 5.62 19.74
N ARG A 54 14.36 4.45 19.60
CA ARG A 54 15.80 4.31 19.40
C ARG A 54 16.23 5.01 18.12
N ARG A 55 17.21 5.88 18.23
CA ARG A 55 17.84 6.52 17.08
C ARG A 55 18.95 5.61 16.56
N PHE A 56 18.94 5.39 15.26
CA PHE A 56 20.02 4.70 14.55
C PHE A 56 20.79 5.77 13.77
N GLN A 57 22.12 5.73 13.88
CA GLN A 57 23.01 6.47 13.00
C GLN A 57 23.87 5.42 12.31
N ILE A 58 23.78 5.33 11.00
CA ILE A 58 24.52 4.39 10.18
C ILE A 58 25.45 5.23 9.30
N GLU A 59 26.74 5.07 9.51
CA GLU A 59 27.74 5.72 8.65
C GLU A 59 28.10 4.77 7.49
N PRO A 60 28.51 5.26 6.33
CA PRO A 60 28.93 4.42 5.21
C PRO A 60 30.03 3.41 5.56
N ALA A 61 30.86 3.72 6.56
CA ALA A 61 31.91 2.82 7.05
C ALA A 61 31.37 1.64 7.88
N ASP A 62 30.13 1.73 8.39
CA ASP A 62 29.49 0.68 9.20
C ASP A 62 28.81 -0.37 8.29
N LEU A 63 28.68 -0.08 7.00
CA LEU A 63 28.09 -1.01 6.05
C LEU A 63 29.05 -2.15 5.72
N PRO A 64 28.55 -3.39 5.58
CA PRO A 64 29.40 -4.50 5.16
C PRO A 64 29.94 -4.26 3.75
N PRO A 65 31.13 -4.75 3.42
CA PRO A 65 31.67 -4.62 2.06
C PRO A 65 30.70 -5.21 1.02
N PRO A 66 30.59 -4.59 -0.16
CA PRO A 66 29.72 -5.09 -1.21
C PRO A 66 29.97 -6.57 -1.54
N LYS A 67 28.93 -7.34 -1.77
CA LYS A 67 28.98 -8.76 -2.16
C LYS A 67 29.51 -9.72 -1.07
N THR A 68 29.53 -9.33 0.18
CA THR A 68 29.97 -10.18 1.30
C THR A 68 28.83 -10.93 1.98
N GLY A 69 27.58 -10.48 1.83
CA GLY A 69 26.42 -11.15 2.37
C GLY A 69 25.86 -12.25 1.45
N PRO A 70 25.06 -13.18 1.99
CA PRO A 70 24.38 -14.16 1.15
C PRO A 70 23.39 -13.46 0.21
N ILE A 71 23.40 -13.84 -1.06
CA ILE A 71 22.39 -13.40 -2.00
C ILE A 71 21.13 -14.24 -1.74
N VAL A 72 20.12 -13.63 -1.13
CA VAL A 72 18.83 -14.27 -0.93
C VAL A 72 17.95 -13.95 -2.12
N THR A 73 17.65 -14.95 -2.93
CA THR A 73 16.74 -14.84 -4.09
C THR A 73 15.49 -15.65 -3.88
N ASP A 74 15.00 -15.69 -2.66
CA ASP A 74 13.87 -16.54 -2.32
C ASP A 74 12.58 -16.07 -2.98
N ARG A 75 11.84 -17.03 -3.50
CA ARG A 75 10.48 -16.78 -3.97
C ARG A 75 9.58 -16.55 -2.77
N SER A 76 8.72 -15.55 -2.85
CA SER A 76 7.70 -15.32 -1.83
C SER A 76 6.83 -16.55 -1.64
N LEU A 77 6.71 -16.99 -0.40
CA LEU A 77 5.80 -18.07 -0.02
C LEU A 77 4.41 -17.48 0.25
N ILE A 78 3.40 -18.14 -0.29
CA ILE A 78 2.02 -17.85 0.07
C ILE A 78 1.65 -18.75 1.24
N VAL A 79 1.50 -18.15 2.41
CA VAL A 79 1.05 -18.85 3.62
C VAL A 79 -0.44 -18.60 3.80
N PRO A 80 -1.29 -19.65 3.78
CA PRO A 80 -2.71 -19.48 4.04
C PRO A 80 -2.94 -18.87 5.43
N TYR A 81 -3.85 -17.90 5.50
CA TYR A 81 -4.25 -17.33 6.78
C TYR A 81 -5.06 -18.35 7.58
N SER A 82 -4.60 -18.66 8.78
CA SER A 82 -5.25 -19.58 9.74
C SER A 82 -5.33 -18.98 11.16
N GLY A 83 -5.50 -17.65 11.25
CA GLY A 83 -5.57 -16.92 12.52
C GLY A 83 -4.22 -16.39 13.02
N GLN A 84 -3.17 -16.44 12.20
CA GLN A 84 -1.88 -15.85 12.58
C GLN A 84 -2.03 -14.34 12.79
N VAL A 85 -1.38 -13.83 13.83
CA VAL A 85 -1.30 -12.40 14.11
C VAL A 85 0.18 -11.99 14.20
N PRO A 86 0.53 -10.77 13.83
CA PRO A 86 1.89 -10.27 14.01
C PRO A 86 2.24 -10.21 15.49
N GLN A 87 3.51 -10.45 15.79
CA GLN A 87 4.03 -10.21 17.13
C GLN A 87 4.12 -8.70 17.36
N VAL A 88 3.67 -8.27 18.52
CA VAL A 88 3.63 -6.84 18.89
C VAL A 88 4.32 -6.62 20.23
N PRO A 89 4.85 -5.41 20.49
CA PRO A 89 5.44 -5.08 21.78
C PRO A 89 4.44 -5.21 22.94
N PRO A 90 4.92 -5.35 24.20
CA PRO A 90 4.06 -5.35 25.37
C PRO A 90 3.16 -4.12 25.43
N GLY A 91 1.89 -4.31 25.76
CA GLY A 91 0.87 -3.26 25.80
C GLY A 91 0.15 -3.01 24.46
N PHE A 92 0.54 -3.72 23.40
CA PHE A 92 -0.19 -3.70 22.12
C PHE A 92 -0.89 -5.03 21.89
N THR A 93 -1.97 -4.95 21.12
CA THR A 93 -2.70 -6.13 20.63
C THR A 93 -2.91 -5.97 19.14
N ALA A 94 -2.68 -7.04 18.36
CA ALA A 94 -2.98 -7.09 16.94
C ALA A 94 -4.22 -7.95 16.70
N THR A 95 -5.20 -7.36 16.02
CA THR A 95 -6.44 -8.06 15.64
C THR A 95 -6.70 -7.84 14.15
N PRO A 96 -7.22 -8.84 13.41
CA PRO A 96 -7.63 -8.65 12.03
C PRO A 96 -8.77 -7.62 11.97
N PHE A 97 -8.65 -6.61 11.12
CA PHE A 97 -9.71 -5.64 10.86
C PHE A 97 -10.69 -6.17 9.81
N ALA A 98 -10.19 -6.77 8.73
CA ALA A 98 -10.97 -7.42 7.69
C ALA A 98 -10.18 -8.60 7.11
N THR A 99 -10.88 -9.61 6.62
CA THR A 99 -10.33 -10.80 5.96
C THR A 99 -11.01 -11.02 4.61
N GLY A 100 -10.51 -11.96 3.81
CA GLY A 100 -11.11 -12.31 2.51
C GLY A 100 -10.84 -11.29 1.39
N LEU A 101 -9.88 -10.39 1.56
CA LEU A 101 -9.44 -9.45 0.53
C LEU A 101 -8.43 -10.12 -0.43
N VAL A 102 -8.47 -9.71 -1.69
CA VAL A 102 -7.63 -10.29 -2.75
C VAL A 102 -6.46 -9.36 -3.08
N ASN A 103 -5.27 -9.67 -2.57
CA ASN A 103 -4.05 -8.89 -2.77
C ASN A 103 -4.23 -7.40 -2.42
N PRO A 104 -4.64 -7.08 -1.16
CA PRO A 104 -4.77 -5.70 -0.72
C PRO A 104 -3.41 -5.01 -0.70
N ARG A 105 -3.33 -3.80 -1.28
CA ARG A 105 -2.06 -3.08 -1.46
C ARG A 105 -2.02 -1.73 -0.77
N ARG A 106 -3.09 -0.98 -0.81
CA ARG A 106 -3.15 0.37 -0.26
C ARG A 106 -4.45 0.59 0.49
N LEU A 107 -4.35 1.35 1.56
CA LEU A 107 -5.47 1.78 2.37
C LEU A 107 -5.59 3.31 2.30
N LEU A 108 -6.82 3.79 2.32
CA LEU A 108 -7.17 5.20 2.49
C LEU A 108 -8.26 5.30 3.56
N VAL A 109 -7.97 5.99 4.65
CA VAL A 109 -8.97 6.30 5.66
C VAL A 109 -9.70 7.58 5.23
N LEU A 110 -11.01 7.48 5.07
CA LEU A 110 -11.86 8.59 4.71
C LEU A 110 -12.19 9.47 5.93
N PRO A 111 -12.63 10.73 5.73
CA PRO A 111 -12.92 11.66 6.83
C PRO A 111 -13.95 11.16 7.85
N ASN A 112 -14.87 10.28 7.44
CA ASN A 112 -15.87 9.65 8.31
C ASN A 112 -15.38 8.38 9.03
N GLY A 113 -14.14 7.97 8.80
CA GLY A 113 -13.53 6.77 9.40
C GLY A 113 -13.69 5.49 8.59
N ASP A 114 -14.41 5.50 7.46
CA ASP A 114 -14.43 4.38 6.54
C ASP A 114 -13.03 4.15 5.95
N VAL A 115 -12.72 2.92 5.57
CA VAL A 115 -11.45 2.54 4.99
C VAL A 115 -11.66 2.01 3.57
N LEU A 116 -11.04 2.65 2.59
CA LEU A 116 -10.95 2.11 1.23
C LEU A 116 -9.67 1.30 1.06
N VAL A 117 -9.80 0.15 0.41
CA VAL A 117 -8.69 -0.76 0.11
C VAL A 117 -8.59 -0.97 -1.39
N ALA A 118 -7.41 -0.73 -1.94
CA ALA A 118 -7.10 -1.13 -3.31
C ALA A 118 -6.70 -2.62 -3.33
N GLU A 119 -7.56 -3.46 -3.91
CA GLU A 119 -7.31 -4.88 -4.15
C GLU A 119 -6.73 -5.06 -5.56
N GLN A 120 -5.41 -5.05 -5.64
CA GLN A 120 -4.67 -4.91 -6.90
C GLN A 120 -4.96 -6.03 -7.89
N SER A 121 -4.89 -7.29 -7.46
CA SER A 121 -5.10 -8.43 -8.37
C SER A 121 -6.56 -8.60 -8.79
N ALA A 122 -7.48 -8.17 -7.96
CA ALA A 122 -8.91 -8.24 -8.25
C ALA A 122 -9.43 -7.05 -9.07
N GLY A 123 -8.69 -5.93 -9.09
CA GLY A 123 -9.13 -4.72 -9.78
C GLY A 123 -10.22 -3.96 -9.03
N TYR A 124 -10.27 -4.07 -7.70
CA TYR A 124 -11.34 -3.49 -6.89
C TYR A 124 -10.85 -2.35 -6.00
N LEU A 125 -11.77 -1.41 -5.69
CA LEU A 125 -11.77 -0.68 -4.45
C LEU A 125 -12.83 -1.29 -3.54
N THR A 126 -12.42 -1.70 -2.35
CA THR A 126 -13.32 -2.24 -1.35
C THR A 126 -13.44 -1.26 -0.20
N LEU A 127 -14.66 -0.88 0.15
CA LEU A 127 -14.96 -0.06 1.29
C LEU A 127 -15.21 -0.95 2.50
N LEU A 128 -14.53 -0.64 3.59
CA LEU A 128 -14.67 -1.30 4.89
C LEU A 128 -15.17 -0.28 5.88
N ARG A 129 -16.17 -0.64 6.67
CA ARG A 129 -16.73 0.20 7.74
C ARG A 129 -16.74 -0.54 9.06
N ASP A 130 -16.24 0.13 10.09
CA ASP A 130 -16.26 -0.31 11.47
C ASP A 130 -17.44 0.36 12.21
N ASP A 131 -18.13 -0.39 13.02
CA ASP A 131 -19.16 0.11 13.93
C ASP A 131 -18.62 0.53 15.32
N GLY A 132 -17.29 0.55 15.47
CA GLY A 132 -16.59 0.84 16.72
C GLY A 132 -16.10 -0.40 17.45
N SER A 133 -16.34 -1.60 16.92
CA SER A 133 -15.85 -2.86 17.49
C SER A 133 -14.35 -3.12 17.23
N GLY A 134 -13.75 -2.39 16.29
CA GLY A 134 -12.39 -2.61 15.82
C GLY A 134 -12.30 -3.63 14.69
N HIS A 135 -13.44 -4.03 14.13
CA HIS A 135 -13.54 -4.91 12.96
C HIS A 135 -14.45 -4.29 11.91
N ALA A 136 -14.18 -4.57 10.65
CA ALA A 136 -15.06 -4.17 9.56
C ALA A 136 -16.33 -5.02 9.60
N THR A 137 -17.43 -4.39 9.97
CA THR A 137 -18.77 -5.03 10.00
C THR A 137 -19.49 -4.89 8.65
N TRP A 138 -19.01 -3.98 7.81
CA TRP A 138 -19.53 -3.74 6.47
C TRP A 138 -18.39 -3.82 5.47
N ILE A 139 -18.58 -4.62 4.42
CA ILE A 139 -17.64 -4.80 3.32
C ILE A 139 -18.41 -4.62 2.02
N ASP A 140 -18.00 -3.66 1.20
CA ASP A 140 -18.63 -3.36 -0.09
C ASP A 140 -17.61 -3.21 -1.21
N ARG A 141 -17.89 -3.84 -2.36
CA ARG A 141 -17.15 -3.60 -3.60
C ARG A 141 -17.56 -2.24 -4.15
N HIS A 142 -16.75 -1.24 -3.86
CA HIS A 142 -17.07 0.16 -4.09
C HIS A 142 -16.88 0.56 -5.56
N VAL A 143 -15.80 0.08 -6.18
CA VAL A 143 -15.49 0.22 -7.62
C VAL A 143 -14.85 -1.07 -8.09
N GLU A 144 -15.18 -1.49 -9.31
CA GLU A 144 -14.62 -2.68 -9.97
C GLU A 144 -13.97 -2.31 -11.31
N ASP A 145 -13.35 -3.29 -11.98
CA ASP A 145 -12.73 -3.20 -13.31
C ASP A 145 -11.59 -2.18 -13.45
N LEU A 146 -10.91 -1.86 -12.35
CA LEU A 146 -9.69 -1.07 -12.37
C LEU A 146 -8.50 -1.95 -12.80
N ASN A 147 -7.55 -1.38 -13.52
CA ASN A 147 -6.35 -2.10 -13.96
C ASN A 147 -5.27 -2.09 -12.87
N LYS A 148 -5.35 -3.04 -11.94
CA LYS A 148 -4.40 -3.18 -10.83
C LYS A 148 -4.26 -1.89 -10.01
N PRO A 149 -5.33 -1.43 -9.35
CA PRO A 149 -5.33 -0.20 -8.57
C PRO A 149 -4.30 -0.26 -7.44
N TYR A 150 -3.68 0.88 -7.17
CA TYR A 150 -2.71 0.99 -6.10
C TYR A 150 -2.84 2.30 -5.33
N GLY A 151 -2.58 3.45 -5.97
CA GLY A 151 -2.57 4.76 -5.32
C GLY A 151 -3.98 5.22 -4.98
N LEU A 152 -4.18 5.70 -3.76
CA LEU A 152 -5.44 6.25 -3.30
C LEU A 152 -5.21 7.60 -2.63
N ALA A 153 -6.03 8.59 -2.94
CA ALA A 153 -6.05 9.87 -2.27
C ALA A 153 -7.48 10.42 -2.21
N TRP A 154 -7.77 11.24 -1.19
CA TRP A 154 -9.06 11.88 -1.00
C TRP A 154 -8.98 13.37 -1.29
N ARG A 155 -9.94 13.91 -2.06
CA ARG A 155 -10.09 15.33 -2.31
C ARG A 155 -11.52 15.65 -2.74
N ASP A 156 -12.12 16.65 -2.12
CA ASP A 156 -13.38 17.29 -2.58
C ASP A 156 -14.50 16.29 -2.90
N ASN A 157 -14.79 15.38 -1.99
CA ASN A 157 -15.76 14.29 -2.18
C ASN A 157 -15.46 13.36 -3.37
N HIS A 158 -14.19 13.22 -3.71
CA HIS A 158 -13.71 12.26 -4.70
C HIS A 158 -12.58 11.41 -4.14
N VAL A 159 -12.57 10.16 -4.52
CA VAL A 159 -11.42 9.29 -4.37
C VAL A 159 -10.62 9.33 -5.66
N LEU A 160 -9.39 9.79 -5.59
CA LEU A 160 -8.44 9.66 -6.69
C LEU A 160 -7.78 8.29 -6.61
N VAL A 161 -7.79 7.57 -7.73
CA VAL A 161 -7.23 6.22 -7.84
C VAL A 161 -6.19 6.19 -8.94
N ALA A 162 -4.95 5.85 -8.60
CA ALA A 162 -3.94 5.58 -9.60
C ALA A 162 -3.84 4.06 -9.84
N ASP A 163 -4.10 3.65 -11.06
CA ASP A 163 -3.98 2.28 -11.55
C ASP A 163 -2.93 2.19 -12.67
N GLN A 164 -2.87 1.10 -13.41
CA GLN A 164 -1.90 0.97 -14.51
C GLN A 164 -2.26 1.81 -15.73
N ASP A 165 -3.51 2.21 -15.87
CA ASP A 165 -4.00 2.96 -17.02
C ASP A 165 -3.85 4.48 -16.85
N GLY A 166 -3.95 4.99 -15.61
CA GLY A 166 -3.89 6.41 -15.34
C GLY A 166 -4.40 6.77 -13.93
N ILE A 167 -4.90 7.99 -13.79
CA ILE A 167 -5.55 8.47 -12.56
C ILE A 167 -7.04 8.63 -12.84
N TRP A 168 -7.84 7.98 -12.01
CA TRP A 168 -9.29 8.08 -11.97
C TRP A 168 -9.74 9.04 -10.88
N SER A 169 -10.80 9.78 -11.13
CA SER A 169 -11.55 10.54 -10.12
C SER A 169 -12.91 9.86 -9.94
N VAL A 170 -13.15 9.33 -8.76
CA VAL A 170 -14.35 8.58 -8.41
C VAL A 170 -15.17 9.40 -7.41
N PRO A 171 -16.37 9.89 -7.79
CA PRO A 171 -17.24 10.56 -6.84
C PRO A 171 -17.58 9.67 -5.66
N HIS A 172 -17.51 10.21 -4.46
CA HIS A 172 -17.84 9.48 -3.25
C HIS A 172 -18.59 10.37 -2.27
N ASN A 173 -19.78 9.93 -1.88
CA ASN A 173 -20.54 10.53 -0.79
C ASN A 173 -20.17 9.86 0.52
N LEU A 174 -19.66 10.61 1.49
CA LEU A 174 -19.31 10.08 2.79
C LEU A 174 -20.56 9.42 3.43
N GLY A 175 -20.37 8.21 3.93
CA GLY A 175 -21.46 7.39 4.46
C GLY A 175 -22.10 6.43 3.46
N ALA A 176 -21.96 6.66 2.15
CA ALA A 176 -22.38 5.70 1.14
C ALA A 176 -21.47 4.45 1.14
N LEU A 177 -22.05 3.30 0.80
CA LEU A 177 -21.27 2.07 0.61
C LEU A 177 -20.73 1.96 -0.82
N ARG A 178 -21.40 2.60 -1.79
CA ARG A 178 -21.01 2.57 -3.19
C ARG A 178 -20.63 3.95 -3.71
N ALA A 179 -19.74 3.97 -4.69
CA ALA A 179 -19.39 5.19 -5.39
C ALA A 179 -20.65 5.86 -5.99
N GLY A 180 -20.77 7.16 -5.78
CA GLY A 180 -21.92 7.94 -6.26
C GLY A 180 -23.25 7.70 -5.57
N SER A 181 -23.34 6.71 -4.66
CA SER A 181 -24.56 6.46 -3.87
C SER A 181 -24.60 7.37 -2.64
N SER A 182 -25.81 7.81 -2.26
CA SER A 182 -26.08 8.47 -0.97
C SER A 182 -26.64 7.52 0.08
N GLU A 183 -26.93 6.28 -0.30
CA GLU A 183 -27.55 5.30 0.57
C GLU A 183 -26.53 4.40 1.25
N THR A 184 -26.71 4.18 2.54
CA THR A 184 -25.94 3.22 3.32
C THR A 184 -26.72 1.91 3.41
N LYS A 185 -26.26 0.89 2.67
CA LYS A 185 -26.85 -0.46 2.71
C LYS A 185 -25.80 -1.48 3.08
N ARG A 186 -26.21 -2.52 3.78
CA ARG A 186 -25.35 -3.71 3.97
C ARG A 186 -25.14 -4.41 2.62
N VAL A 187 -24.00 -5.07 2.46
CA VAL A 187 -23.67 -5.79 1.22
C VAL A 187 -24.72 -6.85 0.89
N ASP A 188 -25.28 -7.51 1.89
CA ASP A 188 -26.36 -8.50 1.73
C ASP A 188 -27.70 -7.87 1.32
N GLN A 189 -27.88 -6.57 1.51
CA GLN A 189 -29.08 -5.81 1.12
C GLN A 189 -28.99 -5.21 -0.29
N VAL A 190 -27.83 -5.35 -0.93
CA VAL A 190 -27.61 -4.86 -2.29
C VAL A 190 -27.86 -6.00 -3.27
N PRO A 191 -28.78 -5.86 -4.24
CA PRO A 191 -29.03 -6.87 -5.26
C PRO A 191 -27.75 -7.27 -6.00
N PRO A 192 -27.58 -8.55 -6.36
CA PRO A 192 -26.38 -9.04 -7.03
C PRO A 192 -26.03 -8.31 -8.35
N ASP A 193 -27.05 -7.87 -9.09
CA ASP A 193 -26.94 -7.09 -10.32
C ASP A 193 -26.47 -5.67 -10.08
N GLU A 194 -26.74 -5.10 -8.92
CA GLU A 194 -26.26 -3.80 -8.48
C GLU A 194 -24.85 -3.85 -7.86
N ARG A 195 -24.27 -5.05 -7.69
CA ARG A 195 -22.97 -5.25 -7.04
C ARG A 195 -21.77 -5.20 -8.00
N LYS A 196 -22.01 -5.02 -9.29
CA LYS A 196 -20.97 -5.03 -10.35
C LYS A 196 -20.95 -3.71 -11.11
N PRO A 197 -20.43 -2.64 -10.50
CA PRO A 197 -20.22 -1.41 -11.25
C PRO A 197 -18.97 -1.53 -12.13
N THR A 198 -19.11 -1.15 -13.39
CA THR A 198 -17.95 -0.90 -14.26
C THR A 198 -17.31 0.45 -13.91
N PRO A 199 -16.00 0.65 -14.14
CA PRO A 199 -15.40 1.97 -14.07
C PRO A 199 -16.20 2.92 -14.95
N GLY A 200 -16.63 4.03 -14.41
CA GLY A 200 -17.50 4.98 -15.09
C GLY A 200 -19.00 4.78 -14.84
N ALA A 201 -19.47 3.61 -14.38
CA ALA A 201 -20.88 3.38 -14.06
C ALA A 201 -21.40 4.28 -12.93
N TYR A 202 -20.51 4.80 -12.08
CA TYR A 202 -20.82 5.69 -10.94
C TYR A 202 -20.20 7.06 -11.07
N GLY A 203 -20.07 7.57 -12.29
CA GLY A 203 -19.47 8.87 -12.55
C GLY A 203 -17.94 8.89 -12.42
N ALA A 204 -17.29 7.75 -12.29
CA ALA A 204 -15.84 7.65 -12.29
C ALA A 204 -15.29 8.12 -13.64
N GLN A 205 -14.31 9.02 -13.62
CA GLN A 205 -13.71 9.60 -14.83
C GLN A 205 -12.19 9.48 -14.74
N MET A 206 -11.56 9.04 -15.84
CA MET A 206 -10.11 9.14 -15.96
C MET A 206 -9.73 10.59 -16.22
N ILE A 207 -8.96 11.18 -15.30
CA ILE A 207 -8.54 12.59 -15.38
C ILE A 207 -7.21 12.78 -16.10
N THR A 208 -6.49 11.69 -16.38
CA THR A 208 -5.27 11.70 -17.20
C THR A 208 -5.54 11.07 -18.57
N LYS A 209 -4.57 11.16 -19.47
CA LYS A 209 -4.59 10.30 -20.66
C LYS A 209 -4.39 8.83 -20.24
N LYS A 210 -5.04 7.91 -20.93
CA LYS A 210 -4.81 6.47 -20.73
C LYS A 210 -3.38 6.11 -21.13
N GLY A 211 -2.70 5.30 -20.31
CA GLY A 211 -1.35 4.82 -20.57
C GLY A 211 -0.23 5.81 -20.19
N VAL A 212 -0.54 6.87 -19.42
CA VAL A 212 0.45 7.88 -18.97
C VAL A 212 1.60 7.30 -18.14
N PHE A 213 1.47 6.10 -17.61
CA PHE A 213 2.51 5.44 -16.82
C PHE A 213 3.34 4.44 -17.63
N GLY A 214 3.20 4.43 -18.95
CA GLY A 214 3.93 3.55 -19.84
C GLY A 214 3.40 2.11 -19.85
N ILE A 215 4.21 1.20 -20.32
CA ILE A 215 3.82 -0.23 -20.46
C ILE A 215 3.55 -0.87 -19.10
N VAL A 216 2.57 -1.77 -19.05
CA VAL A 216 2.22 -2.54 -17.85
C VAL A 216 3.16 -3.73 -17.72
N GLN A 217 4.35 -3.47 -17.18
CA GLN A 217 5.42 -4.47 -16.98
C GLN A 217 6.19 -4.16 -15.70
N GLY A 218 6.73 -5.18 -15.04
CA GLY A 218 7.58 -5.05 -13.85
C GLY A 218 6.80 -4.59 -12.62
N HIS A 219 7.32 -3.57 -11.94
CA HIS A 219 6.72 -3.03 -10.72
C HIS A 219 5.42 -2.27 -11.00
N GLN A 220 4.37 -2.70 -10.33
CA GLN A 220 3.00 -2.27 -10.62
C GLN A 220 2.44 -1.28 -9.60
N ASN A 221 3.26 -0.79 -8.67
CA ASN A 221 2.82 0.28 -7.76
C ASN A 221 2.65 1.59 -8.54
N ARG A 222 1.65 2.35 -8.11
CA ARG A 222 1.32 3.71 -8.59
C ARG A 222 0.91 4.52 -7.37
N HIS A 223 1.83 4.64 -6.39
CA HIS A 223 1.52 5.39 -5.18
C HIS A 223 1.21 6.84 -5.51
N LEU A 224 0.07 7.32 -5.06
CA LEU A 224 -0.46 8.65 -5.36
C LEU A 224 -0.52 9.48 -4.08
N VAL A 225 -0.04 10.71 -4.16
CA VAL A 225 -0.25 11.75 -3.12
C VAL A 225 -0.63 13.07 -3.77
N ILE A 226 -1.32 13.91 -3.00
CA ILE A 226 -1.72 15.26 -3.38
C ILE A 226 -0.87 16.24 -2.60
N ASP A 227 -0.26 17.19 -3.28
CA ASP A 227 0.41 18.32 -2.64
C ASP A 227 -0.63 19.17 -1.88
N PRO A 228 -0.52 19.31 -0.57
CA PRO A 228 -1.51 20.03 0.22
C PRO A 228 -1.55 21.53 -0.07
N LYS A 229 -0.50 22.10 -0.69
CA LYS A 229 -0.38 23.53 -0.99
C LYS A 229 -0.95 23.89 -2.37
N THR A 230 -0.70 23.03 -3.36
CA THR A 230 -1.01 23.33 -4.77
C THR A 230 -2.10 22.44 -5.34
N GLY A 231 -2.44 21.34 -4.68
CA GLY A 231 -3.33 20.32 -5.22
C GLY A 231 -2.71 19.46 -6.32
N ALA A 232 -1.46 19.68 -6.69
CA ALA A 232 -0.76 18.88 -7.69
C ALA A 232 -0.68 17.39 -7.26
N LEU A 233 -0.74 16.51 -8.25
CA LEU A 233 -0.70 15.07 -8.03
C LEU A 233 0.71 14.55 -8.28
N PHE A 234 1.19 13.69 -7.39
CA PHE A 234 2.48 13.01 -7.56
C PHE A 234 2.27 11.50 -7.53
N VAL A 235 2.83 10.81 -8.53
CA VAL A 235 2.69 9.36 -8.67
C VAL A 235 4.04 8.70 -8.81
N GLY A 236 4.33 7.74 -7.94
CA GLY A 236 5.49 6.86 -8.09
C GLY A 236 5.25 5.82 -9.16
N VAL A 237 6.11 5.75 -10.16
CA VAL A 237 6.03 4.79 -11.27
C VAL A 237 7.23 3.85 -11.20
N GLY A 238 6.99 2.58 -10.84
CA GLY A 238 8.05 1.59 -10.71
C GLY A 238 8.68 1.18 -12.04
N SER A 239 9.88 0.65 -11.97
CA SER A 239 10.66 0.17 -13.12
C SER A 239 10.04 -1.08 -13.77
N SER A 240 10.42 -1.36 -15.01
CA SER A 240 10.04 -2.60 -15.70
C SER A 240 10.90 -3.79 -15.30
N GLY A 241 12.13 -3.55 -14.91
CA GLY A 241 13.09 -4.59 -14.53
C GLY A 241 13.73 -4.37 -13.16
N ASN A 242 14.60 -5.32 -12.79
CA ASN A 242 15.36 -5.24 -11.54
C ASN A 242 16.53 -4.24 -11.66
N LEU A 243 17.16 -4.17 -12.82
CA LEU A 243 18.30 -3.33 -13.15
C LEU A 243 18.11 -2.71 -14.52
N GLY A 244 18.71 -1.54 -14.72
CA GLY A 244 18.80 -0.89 -16.04
C GLY A 244 18.30 0.53 -16.03
N VAL A 245 18.65 1.25 -17.10
CA VAL A 245 18.10 2.57 -17.41
C VAL A 245 16.85 2.35 -18.25
N GLU A 246 15.76 2.97 -17.85
CA GLU A 246 14.47 2.82 -18.51
C GLU A 246 13.98 4.16 -19.08
N PRO A 247 13.23 4.11 -20.19
CA PRO A 247 12.60 5.32 -20.70
C PRO A 247 11.50 5.81 -19.75
N GLU A 248 11.37 7.11 -19.63
CA GLU A 248 10.26 7.71 -18.89
C GLU A 248 8.89 7.25 -19.46
N PRO A 249 7.91 7.12 -18.60
CA PRO A 249 7.81 7.51 -17.18
C PRO A 249 8.24 6.41 -16.19
N LYS A 250 8.87 5.33 -16.63
CA LYS A 250 9.30 4.24 -15.75
C LYS A 250 10.44 4.67 -14.82
N ALA A 251 10.48 4.08 -13.62
CA ALA A 251 11.52 4.37 -12.62
C ALA A 251 11.60 5.86 -12.23
N THR A 252 10.43 6.51 -12.10
CA THR A 252 10.34 7.96 -11.82
C THR A 252 9.24 8.29 -10.82
N ILE A 253 9.24 9.54 -10.38
CA ILE A 253 8.07 10.19 -9.77
C ILE A 253 7.51 11.18 -10.79
N GLN A 254 6.27 10.97 -11.20
CA GLN A 254 5.56 11.83 -12.14
C GLN A 254 4.72 12.86 -11.39
N ARG A 255 4.68 14.08 -11.89
CA ARG A 255 3.84 15.19 -11.39
C ARG A 255 2.80 15.57 -12.43
N PHE A 256 1.59 15.86 -11.96
CA PHE A 256 0.47 16.38 -12.76
C PHE A 256 -0.11 17.62 -12.08
N ASN A 257 -0.80 18.45 -12.85
CA ASN A 257 -1.67 19.46 -12.27
C ASN A 257 -2.81 18.81 -11.46
N ALA A 258 -3.51 19.60 -10.66
CA ALA A 258 -4.63 19.14 -9.85
C ALA A 258 -5.74 18.45 -10.66
N ASP A 259 -5.94 18.85 -11.91
CA ASP A 259 -6.92 18.28 -12.84
C ASP A 259 -6.43 17.05 -13.62
N GLY A 260 -5.21 16.57 -13.35
CA GLY A 260 -4.58 15.44 -14.05
C GLY A 260 -3.89 15.81 -15.37
N SER A 261 -3.88 17.08 -15.75
CA SER A 261 -3.18 17.58 -16.94
C SER A 261 -1.68 17.79 -16.69
N ASN A 262 -0.94 18.13 -17.75
CA ASN A 262 0.46 18.58 -17.71
C ASN A 262 1.40 17.63 -16.95
N GLN A 263 1.49 16.39 -17.43
CA GLN A 263 2.44 15.40 -16.90
C GLN A 263 3.89 15.87 -17.08
N THR A 264 4.66 15.81 -16.02
CA THR A 264 6.10 16.08 -16.01
C THR A 264 6.82 15.09 -15.12
N THR A 265 8.06 14.75 -15.45
CA THR A 265 8.92 13.97 -14.54
C THR A 265 9.45 14.88 -13.45
N PHE A 266 9.08 14.60 -12.21
CA PHE A 266 9.54 15.33 -11.03
C PHE A 266 10.88 14.81 -10.53
N ALA A 267 11.05 13.49 -10.48
CA ALA A 267 12.30 12.85 -10.11
C ALA A 267 12.51 11.57 -10.94
N SER A 268 13.74 11.28 -11.28
CA SER A 268 14.16 10.10 -12.03
C SER A 268 15.22 9.32 -11.27
N GLY A 269 15.58 8.12 -11.77
CA GLY A 269 16.58 7.26 -11.15
C GLY A 269 16.07 6.50 -9.93
N THR A 270 14.78 6.53 -9.65
CA THR A 270 14.15 5.71 -8.61
C THR A 270 13.77 4.35 -9.19
N ARG A 271 14.19 3.25 -8.59
CA ARG A 271 13.80 1.94 -9.13
C ARG A 271 12.31 1.67 -8.94
N ASN A 272 11.85 1.65 -7.71
CA ASN A 272 10.47 1.32 -7.38
C ASN A 272 9.98 2.18 -6.21
N PRO A 273 9.52 3.42 -6.47
CA PRO A 273 9.00 4.31 -5.44
C PRO A 273 7.65 3.79 -4.92
N THR A 274 7.69 3.03 -3.82
CA THR A 274 6.54 2.31 -3.26
C THR A 274 5.66 3.16 -2.36
N ALA A 275 6.20 4.23 -1.79
CA ALA A 275 5.45 5.19 -1.00
C ALA A 275 5.95 6.62 -1.21
N LEU A 276 5.02 7.56 -1.16
CA LEU A 276 5.26 9.00 -1.18
C LEU A 276 4.53 9.64 -0.01
N ALA A 277 5.11 10.67 0.57
CA ALA A 277 4.44 11.48 1.60
C ALA A 277 5.01 12.90 1.61
N PHE A 278 4.16 13.88 1.84
CA PHE A 278 4.61 15.24 2.13
C PHE A 278 4.89 15.38 3.63
N ASN A 279 6.03 15.97 3.97
CA ASN A 279 6.31 16.39 5.33
C ASN A 279 5.35 17.54 5.69
N PRO A 280 4.53 17.41 6.74
CA PRO A 280 3.54 18.43 7.07
C PRO A 280 4.17 19.76 7.54
N GLU A 281 5.40 19.74 8.03
CA GLU A 281 6.10 20.93 8.53
C GLU A 281 6.84 21.67 7.41
N SER A 282 7.69 20.96 6.66
CA SER A 282 8.50 21.56 5.59
C SER A 282 7.76 21.65 4.26
N GLY A 283 6.83 20.74 4.00
CA GLY A 283 6.18 20.56 2.70
C GLY A 283 7.04 19.84 1.67
N ASP A 284 8.14 19.23 2.09
CA ASP A 284 8.99 18.43 1.21
C ASP A 284 8.35 17.09 0.89
N LEU A 285 8.51 16.63 -0.35
CA LEU A 285 8.09 15.31 -0.77
C LEU A 285 9.15 14.27 -0.43
N TYR A 286 8.77 13.29 0.37
CA TYR A 286 9.58 12.11 0.67
C TYR A 286 9.13 10.91 -0.16
N ALA A 287 10.08 10.10 -0.61
CA ALA A 287 9.83 8.85 -1.31
C ALA A 287 10.53 7.70 -0.59
N LEU A 288 9.78 6.60 -0.38
CA LEU A 288 10.35 5.30 -0.04
C LEU A 288 10.58 4.55 -1.34
N VAL A 289 11.83 4.19 -1.62
CA VAL A 289 12.20 3.49 -2.84
C VAL A 289 12.67 2.08 -2.48
N GLN A 290 12.03 1.08 -3.07
CA GLN A 290 12.51 -0.29 -3.02
C GLN A 290 13.59 -0.46 -4.08
N GLU A 291 14.80 -0.72 -3.62
CA GLU A 291 15.94 -0.93 -4.49
C GLU A 291 16.01 -2.35 -5.08
N ARG A 292 17.06 -2.67 -5.79
CA ARG A 292 17.20 -3.92 -6.56
C ARG A 292 17.22 -5.15 -5.64
N ASP A 293 16.64 -6.24 -6.16
CA ASP A 293 16.68 -7.53 -5.51
C ASP A 293 18.04 -8.23 -5.70
N GLY A 294 18.36 -9.15 -4.80
CA GLY A 294 19.52 -10.02 -4.91
C GLY A 294 20.85 -9.36 -4.48
N LEU A 295 20.79 -8.30 -3.65
CA LEU A 295 21.99 -7.71 -3.05
C LEU A 295 22.39 -8.40 -1.73
N GLY A 296 21.47 -9.14 -1.09
CA GLY A 296 21.68 -9.64 0.25
C GLY A 296 21.91 -8.50 1.23
N ASP A 297 22.75 -8.71 2.22
CA ASP A 297 23.14 -7.69 3.21
C ASP A 297 24.27 -6.77 2.73
N GLY A 298 24.76 -6.98 1.53
CA GLY A 298 25.84 -6.20 0.93
C GLY A 298 25.30 -5.15 -0.04
N LEU A 299 25.00 -3.97 0.45
CA LEU A 299 24.66 -2.80 -0.36
C LEU A 299 25.92 -2.09 -0.86
#